data_494b3acca9af279f849c515d7f0acb09
#
_entry.id   494b3acca9af279f849c515d7f0acb09
#
_cell.length_a   1.000
_cell.length_b   1.000
_cell.length_c   1.000
_cell.angle_alpha   90.00
_cell.angle_beta   90.00
_cell.angle_gamma   90.00
#
_symmetry.space_group_name_H-M   'P 1'
#
loop_
_entity.id
_entity.type
_entity.pdbx_description
1 polymer ?
#
loop_
_entity_poly.entity_id
_entity_poly.type
_entity_poly.pdbx_seq_one_letter_code
_entity_poly.pdbx_strand_id
1 'polypeptide(L)'
;VLRLGSGLGIAIFAAVVPLAAAPLEIGTRLEMFVDDFLVDRMAGTRLKLSEPTPAGVALRFDSTWDGACSGFATILQDGGKYRMYYVGLPMHDSDEEAGSYVCVAESVDGIQWTKPRLGLVDYRGSKDNNILFLPNPEEPYAINFAPFIDGRPGVPADERYKAVGGTWRKGGMFVLASADGIRWRKWREKPVFSNGAFDSQNIVFWSELEQRYVFFHRVFSHVDDYLGMKKWSSIGGLRTMAKTTSTDLVNWTQPQRMSFGDTPLEQFYTNHTHPYFRAPHLYVGMPMRFVPGRRFLTDEQLLALKVVPAYLNIKGGSLSHNIPNEVSDTVLLTSRGGYRYDRTFMEALVRPGLEEGNWVSRNGIAVTGVIQTGPKEMSFFVAQHYAQPTAYLKRFALRLDGFASVNAPYAGGEMLTKPIVVGGKELMLNYATSAPGGIRVEIQEADGEPIPGFTLAESRLMVGDSVEQEVRWTLKTDLADLVGRPVRLRFVMKDADLYALRLRP
;
A
#
# COMPACT_ATOMS: atom_id res chain seq x y z
N VAL A 1 -76.44 3.79 27.68
CA VAL A 1 -75.66 2.72 28.31
C VAL A 1 -74.75 2.10 27.20
N LEU A 2 -73.49 2.51 27.06
CA LEU A 2 -72.55 1.89 26.21
C LEU A 2 -71.41 1.30 27.09
N ARG A 3 -71.18 0.02 26.98
CA ARG A 3 -70.07 -0.68 27.60
C ARG A 3 -68.85 -0.57 26.70
N LEU A 4 -67.75 -0.02 27.21
CA LEU A 4 -66.37 -0.08 26.64
C LEU A 4 -65.76 -1.40 27.06
N GLY A 5 -65.41 -2.24 26.10
CA GLY A 5 -64.63 -3.45 26.32
C GLY A 5 -63.11 -3.10 26.18
N SER A 6 -62.34 -3.29 27.25
CA SER A 6 -60.88 -3.17 27.28
C SER A 6 -60.26 -4.44 26.75
N GLY A 7 -59.73 -4.38 25.50
CA GLY A 7 -58.92 -5.44 24.93
C GLY A 7 -57.43 -5.25 25.38
N LEU A 8 -56.92 -6.21 26.15
CA LEU A 8 -55.50 -6.31 26.52
C LEU A 8 -54.72 -6.87 25.34
N GLY A 9 -54.00 -6.00 24.62
CA GLY A 9 -53.08 -6.44 23.56
C GLY A 9 -51.77 -6.94 24.18
N ILE A 10 -51.50 -8.24 24.08
CA ILE A 10 -50.20 -8.82 24.42
C ILE A 10 -49.25 -8.51 23.28
N ALA A 11 -48.30 -7.59 23.49
CA ALA A 11 -47.19 -7.35 22.57
C ALA A 11 -46.16 -8.48 22.74
N ILE A 12 -46.10 -9.39 21.78
CA ILE A 12 -45.03 -10.38 21.70
C ILE A 12 -43.79 -9.69 21.15
N PHE A 13 -42.83 -9.36 22.01
CA PHE A 13 -41.49 -8.97 21.60
C PHE A 13 -40.74 -10.22 21.12
N ALA A 14 -40.68 -10.41 19.81
CA ALA A 14 -39.73 -11.38 19.24
C ALA A 14 -38.31 -10.86 19.49
N ALA A 15 -37.59 -11.52 20.37
CA ALA A 15 -36.14 -11.28 20.53
C ALA A 15 -35.46 -11.65 19.19
N VAL A 16 -34.99 -10.64 18.46
CA VAL A 16 -34.12 -10.86 17.31
C VAL A 16 -32.79 -11.34 17.88
N VAL A 17 -32.58 -12.66 17.89
CA VAL A 17 -31.28 -13.25 18.17
C VAL A 17 -30.38 -12.85 17.00
N PRO A 18 -29.30 -12.09 17.22
CA PRO A 18 -28.40 -11.76 16.14
C PRO A 18 -27.83 -13.05 15.57
N LEU A 19 -28.00 -13.26 14.27
CA LEU A 19 -27.38 -14.40 13.59
C LEU A 19 -25.87 -14.29 13.78
N ALA A 20 -25.26 -15.25 14.46
CA ALA A 20 -23.83 -15.26 14.66
C ALA A 20 -23.13 -15.23 13.29
N ALA A 21 -22.19 -14.32 13.11
CA ALA A 21 -21.43 -14.24 11.87
C ALA A 21 -20.70 -15.57 11.61
N ALA A 22 -20.67 -16.00 10.36
CA ALA A 22 -19.96 -17.24 10.00
C ALA A 22 -18.48 -17.13 10.40
N PRO A 23 -17.87 -18.22 10.87
CA PRO A 23 -16.45 -18.24 11.20
C PRO A 23 -15.58 -17.90 9.99
N LEU A 24 -14.45 -17.23 10.25
CA LEU A 24 -13.53 -16.81 9.20
C LEU A 24 -12.65 -17.98 8.75
N GLU A 25 -12.63 -18.24 7.46
CA GLU A 25 -11.76 -19.23 6.84
C GLU A 25 -10.41 -18.59 6.52
N ILE A 26 -9.45 -18.67 7.44
CA ILE A 26 -8.10 -18.11 7.23
C ILE A 26 -7.10 -19.15 6.69
N GLY A 27 -7.43 -20.46 6.76
CA GLY A 27 -6.54 -21.53 6.32
C GLY A 27 -5.18 -21.46 7.02
N THR A 28 -4.11 -21.60 6.24
CA THR A 28 -2.71 -21.51 6.72
C THR A 28 -2.02 -20.21 6.31
N ARG A 29 -2.77 -19.24 5.82
CA ARG A 29 -2.21 -17.96 5.36
C ARG A 29 -1.81 -17.07 6.53
N LEU A 30 -0.85 -16.17 6.26
CA LEU A 30 -0.43 -15.15 7.20
C LEU A 30 -1.50 -14.05 7.29
N GLU A 31 -1.92 -13.70 8.51
CA GLU A 31 -2.86 -12.61 8.76
C GLU A 31 -2.17 -11.53 9.61
N MET A 32 -2.16 -10.29 9.09
CA MET A 32 -1.59 -9.13 9.77
C MET A 32 -2.69 -8.31 10.45
N PHE A 33 -2.36 -7.67 11.57
CA PHE A 33 -3.29 -6.79 12.30
C PHE A 33 -3.22 -5.35 11.76
N VAL A 34 -3.51 -5.20 10.49
CA VAL A 34 -3.54 -3.89 9.80
C VAL A 34 -4.96 -3.31 9.67
N ASP A 35 -5.95 -4.09 10.04
CA ASP A 35 -7.38 -3.78 10.02
C ASP A 35 -8.10 -4.57 11.15
N ASP A 36 -9.42 -4.43 11.24
CA ASP A 36 -10.26 -5.15 12.21
C ASP A 36 -10.79 -6.50 11.72
N PHE A 37 -10.22 -7.04 10.63
CA PHE A 37 -10.72 -8.28 10.01
C PHE A 37 -10.83 -9.43 11.01
N LEU A 38 -9.77 -9.69 11.76
CA LEU A 38 -9.77 -10.74 12.78
C LEU A 38 -10.36 -10.28 14.11
N VAL A 39 -10.43 -8.99 14.38
CA VAL A 39 -10.73 -8.45 15.70
C VAL A 39 -12.24 -8.45 15.97
N ASP A 40 -12.65 -9.09 17.07
CA ASP A 40 -14.00 -9.00 17.60
C ASP A 40 -14.08 -7.94 18.71
N ARG A 41 -13.15 -8.01 19.67
CA ARG A 41 -13.12 -7.09 20.83
C ARG A 41 -11.68 -6.78 21.26
N MET A 42 -11.46 -5.56 21.66
CA MET A 42 -10.25 -5.10 22.36
C MET A 42 -10.64 -4.43 23.68
N ALA A 43 -9.89 -4.73 24.74
CA ALA A 43 -10.05 -4.10 26.05
C ALA A 43 -8.67 -3.75 26.60
N GLY A 44 -8.36 -2.47 26.73
CA GLY A 44 -7.03 -1.98 27.12
C GLY A 44 -5.95 -2.13 26.02
N THR A 45 -6.28 -2.73 24.87
CA THR A 45 -5.44 -2.81 23.67
C THR A 45 -5.99 -1.92 22.56
N ARG A 46 -5.18 -1.66 21.54
CA ARG A 46 -5.58 -0.89 20.35
C ARG A 46 -4.79 -1.31 19.12
N LEU A 47 -5.33 -1.09 17.94
CA LEU A 47 -4.53 -1.10 16.72
C LEU A 47 -3.61 0.13 16.70
N LYS A 48 -2.34 -0.09 16.40
CA LYS A 48 -1.31 0.95 16.39
C LYS A 48 -0.49 0.85 15.11
N LEU A 49 -0.44 1.95 14.35
CA LEU A 49 0.43 2.07 13.18
C LEU A 49 1.89 2.05 13.63
N SER A 50 2.71 1.27 12.96
CA SER A 50 4.16 1.25 13.20
C SER A 50 4.81 2.50 12.61
N GLU A 51 5.86 2.97 13.26
CA GLU A 51 6.67 4.08 12.78
C GLU A 51 7.86 3.54 11.99
N PRO A 52 7.94 3.80 10.67
CA PRO A 52 9.04 3.33 9.85
C PRO A 52 10.34 4.04 10.19
N THR A 53 11.42 3.28 10.27
CA THR A 53 12.75 3.82 10.54
C THR A 53 13.39 4.29 9.23
N PRO A 54 13.83 5.58 9.14
CA PRO A 54 14.62 6.04 8.01
C PRO A 54 15.93 5.24 7.89
N ALA A 55 16.21 4.67 6.73
CA ALA A 55 17.29 3.72 6.52
C ALA A 55 18.24 4.12 5.36
N GLY A 56 18.39 5.41 5.13
CA GLY A 56 19.33 5.97 4.18
C GLY A 56 18.79 6.22 2.78
N VAL A 57 19.64 6.71 1.91
CA VAL A 57 19.35 6.99 0.50
C VAL A 57 19.50 5.69 -0.29
N ALA A 58 18.46 5.32 -1.03
CA ALA A 58 18.47 4.16 -1.91
C ALA A 58 18.92 4.51 -3.33
N LEU A 59 18.38 5.57 -3.91
CA LEU A 59 18.71 5.99 -5.27
C LEU A 59 18.70 7.52 -5.37
N ARG A 60 19.75 8.10 -5.98
CA ARG A 60 19.78 9.52 -6.34
C ARG A 60 19.38 9.69 -7.81
N PHE A 61 18.68 10.77 -8.10
CA PHE A 61 18.34 11.15 -9.46
C PHE A 61 19.37 12.16 -9.99
N ASP A 62 20.60 11.69 -10.16
CA ASP A 62 21.79 12.48 -10.44
C ASP A 62 22.39 12.28 -11.84
N SER A 63 21.81 11.41 -12.66
CA SER A 63 22.19 11.27 -14.06
C SER A 63 21.58 12.38 -14.91
N THR A 64 22.17 12.69 -16.05
CA THR A 64 21.70 13.76 -16.95
C THR A 64 20.32 13.48 -17.58
N TRP A 65 19.89 12.22 -17.61
CA TRP A 65 18.54 11.79 -18.02
C TRP A 65 17.56 11.62 -16.86
N ASP A 66 18.05 11.72 -15.63
CA ASP A 66 17.18 11.87 -14.47
C ASP A 66 16.72 13.34 -14.36
N GLY A 67 16.30 13.76 -13.23
CA GLY A 67 15.94 15.16 -12.97
C GLY A 67 15.17 15.30 -11.69
N ALA A 68 14.91 16.54 -11.33
CA ALA A 68 14.28 16.90 -10.08
C ALA A 68 12.88 16.30 -9.87
N CYS A 69 12.20 15.94 -10.96
CA CYS A 69 10.85 15.38 -10.93
C CYS A 69 10.81 13.88 -11.21
N SER A 70 11.96 13.20 -11.23
CA SER A 70 12.04 11.76 -11.38
C SER A 70 11.34 11.02 -10.25
N GLY A 71 10.79 9.84 -10.54
CA GLY A 71 10.03 9.06 -9.57
C GLY A 71 9.09 8.06 -10.24
N PHE A 72 7.87 7.94 -9.72
CA PHE A 72 6.88 6.96 -10.17
C PHE A 72 7.50 5.57 -10.36
N ALA A 73 8.19 5.11 -9.30
CA ALA A 73 8.97 3.90 -9.37
C ALA A 73 8.16 2.66 -8.96
N THR A 74 8.56 1.52 -9.53
CA THR A 74 8.05 0.19 -9.17
C THR A 74 9.21 -0.76 -8.95
N ILE A 75 9.20 -1.51 -7.86
CA ILE A 75 10.18 -2.56 -7.58
C ILE A 75 9.56 -3.93 -7.87
N LEU A 76 10.30 -4.73 -8.63
CA LEU A 76 9.99 -6.14 -8.85
C LEU A 76 11.12 -6.99 -8.27
N GLN A 77 10.75 -8.04 -7.56
CA GLN A 77 11.67 -9.09 -7.13
C GLN A 77 11.56 -10.27 -8.10
N ASP A 78 12.68 -10.68 -8.66
CA ASP A 78 12.75 -11.84 -9.55
C ASP A 78 13.95 -12.71 -9.21
N GLY A 79 13.68 -13.88 -8.66
CA GLY A 79 14.70 -14.75 -8.12
C GLY A 79 15.53 -14.04 -7.03
N GLY A 80 16.85 -14.00 -7.20
CA GLY A 80 17.76 -13.33 -6.28
C GLY A 80 18.04 -11.85 -6.60
N LYS A 81 17.26 -11.22 -7.47
CA LYS A 81 17.46 -9.83 -7.90
C LYS A 81 16.24 -8.96 -7.68
N TYR A 82 16.50 -7.68 -7.39
CA TYR A 82 15.51 -6.63 -7.36
C TYR A 82 15.76 -5.66 -8.51
N ARG A 83 14.69 -5.24 -9.19
CA ARG A 83 14.72 -4.18 -10.20
C ARG A 83 13.78 -3.07 -9.82
N MET A 84 14.28 -1.86 -9.80
CA MET A 84 13.50 -0.65 -9.61
C MET A 84 13.39 0.06 -10.95
N TYR A 85 12.21 0.06 -11.53
CA TYR A 85 11.89 0.83 -12.74
C TYR A 85 11.39 2.19 -12.30
N TYR A 86 11.88 3.25 -12.91
CA TYR A 86 11.49 4.62 -12.56
C TYR A 86 11.44 5.52 -13.78
N VAL A 87 10.69 6.59 -13.66
CA VAL A 87 10.61 7.63 -14.69
C VAL A 87 11.72 8.64 -14.41
N GLY A 88 12.65 8.79 -15.37
CA GLY A 88 13.59 9.91 -15.43
C GLY A 88 12.91 11.09 -16.12
N LEU A 89 12.87 12.25 -15.46
CA LEU A 89 12.22 13.44 -15.96
C LEU A 89 13.14 14.65 -15.81
N PRO A 90 14.09 14.84 -16.76
CA PRO A 90 14.92 16.04 -16.83
C PRO A 90 14.06 17.20 -17.34
N MET A 91 13.45 17.93 -16.43
CA MET A 91 12.64 19.10 -16.75
C MET A 91 13.52 20.23 -17.29
N HIS A 92 13.54 20.35 -18.59
CA HIS A 92 13.98 21.56 -19.30
C HIS A 92 12.74 22.11 -19.99
N ASP A 93 12.15 23.16 -19.40
CA ASP A 93 11.05 23.96 -19.97
C ASP A 93 9.75 23.20 -20.37
N SER A 94 8.72 23.38 -19.59
CA SER A 94 7.27 23.38 -19.89
C SER A 94 6.56 22.13 -20.44
N ASP A 95 7.21 21.06 -20.89
CA ASP A 95 6.50 19.88 -21.37
C ASP A 95 6.85 18.63 -20.58
N GLU A 96 6.14 18.40 -19.49
CA GLU A 96 6.32 17.24 -18.61
C GLU A 96 6.16 15.89 -19.34
N GLU A 97 5.44 15.87 -20.46
CA GLU A 97 5.11 14.63 -21.17
C GLU A 97 6.13 14.27 -22.26
N ALA A 98 6.83 15.23 -22.83
CA ALA A 98 7.78 15.00 -23.92
C ALA A 98 9.12 14.41 -23.48
N GLY A 99 9.45 14.45 -22.20
CA GLY A 99 10.76 14.12 -21.66
C GLY A 99 10.84 12.91 -20.72
N SER A 100 9.79 12.08 -20.62
CA SER A 100 9.80 10.93 -19.70
C SER A 100 10.62 9.77 -20.24
N TYR A 101 11.75 9.48 -19.59
CA TYR A 101 12.59 8.32 -19.85
C TYR A 101 12.18 7.19 -18.90
N VAL A 102 12.14 5.95 -19.39
CA VAL A 102 12.02 4.79 -18.49
C VAL A 102 13.41 4.26 -18.19
N CYS A 103 13.74 4.25 -16.92
CA CYS A 103 15.05 3.84 -16.41
C CYS A 103 14.93 2.64 -15.46
N VAL A 104 16.03 1.92 -15.26
CA VAL A 104 16.08 0.82 -14.31
C VAL A 104 17.31 0.93 -13.41
N ALA A 105 17.13 0.61 -12.11
CA ALA A 105 18.19 0.33 -11.17
C ALA A 105 18.08 -1.13 -10.70
N GLU A 106 19.20 -1.76 -10.37
CA GLU A 106 19.26 -3.15 -9.92
C GLU A 106 19.90 -3.25 -8.52
N SER A 107 19.46 -4.25 -7.77
CA SER A 107 20.00 -4.59 -6.45
C SER A 107 19.95 -6.10 -6.22
N VAL A 108 20.88 -6.62 -5.41
CA VAL A 108 20.89 -8.04 -4.97
C VAL A 108 20.34 -8.19 -3.55
N ASP A 109 20.26 -7.11 -2.78
CA ASP A 109 19.84 -7.10 -1.38
C ASP A 109 18.61 -6.19 -1.12
N GLY A 110 18.18 -5.43 -2.13
CA GLY A 110 17.11 -4.43 -2.00
C GLY A 110 17.54 -3.19 -1.21
N ILE A 111 18.80 -3.07 -0.83
CA ILE A 111 19.35 -1.97 -0.02
C ILE A 111 20.28 -1.09 -0.86
N GLN A 112 21.26 -1.72 -1.49
CA GLN A 112 22.23 -1.06 -2.36
C GLN A 112 21.77 -1.13 -3.82
N TRP A 113 21.54 0.01 -4.43
CA TRP A 113 21.01 0.12 -5.79
C TRP A 113 22.05 0.68 -6.73
N THR A 114 22.16 0.10 -7.90
CA THR A 114 23.06 0.54 -8.97
C THR A 114 22.29 0.80 -10.26
N LYS A 115 22.75 1.76 -11.05
CA LYS A 115 22.24 2.06 -12.39
C LYS A 115 23.07 1.26 -13.39
N PRO A 116 22.57 0.16 -14.00
CA PRO A 116 23.35 -0.68 -14.90
C PRO A 116 23.58 0.03 -16.23
N ARG A 117 24.71 -0.28 -16.89
CA ARG A 117 24.99 0.13 -18.27
C ARG A 117 24.36 -0.85 -19.22
N LEU A 118 23.17 -0.49 -19.76
CA LEU A 118 22.38 -1.42 -20.56
C LEU A 118 22.83 -1.54 -22.02
N GLY A 119 23.43 -0.50 -22.58
CA GLY A 119 23.84 -0.48 -23.99
C GLY A 119 22.68 -0.41 -24.99
N LEU A 120 21.45 -0.14 -24.53
CA LEU A 120 20.24 -0.21 -25.34
C LEU A 120 19.97 1.09 -26.11
N VAL A 121 20.04 2.21 -25.42
CA VAL A 121 19.59 3.50 -25.89
C VAL A 121 20.77 4.44 -26.10
N ASP A 122 20.84 5.09 -27.24
CA ASP A 122 21.77 6.20 -27.45
C ASP A 122 21.15 7.48 -26.85
N TYR A 123 21.81 8.01 -25.82
CA TYR A 123 21.50 9.28 -25.20
C TYR A 123 22.67 10.25 -25.38
N ARG A 124 22.46 11.26 -26.23
CA ARG A 124 23.47 12.30 -26.55
C ARG A 124 24.83 11.72 -26.99
N GLY A 125 24.82 10.68 -27.83
CA GLY A 125 26.01 10.02 -28.38
C GLY A 125 26.65 8.97 -27.47
N SER A 126 26.00 8.55 -26.40
CA SER A 126 26.47 7.49 -25.50
C SER A 126 25.37 6.47 -25.19
N LYS A 127 25.73 5.19 -25.21
CA LYS A 127 24.89 4.10 -24.73
C LYS A 127 25.23 3.68 -23.28
N ASP A 128 26.10 4.43 -22.62
CA ASP A 128 26.50 4.18 -21.23
C ASP A 128 25.48 4.75 -20.25
N ASN A 129 24.28 4.16 -20.25
CA ASN A 129 23.16 4.59 -19.46
C ASN A 129 22.25 3.41 -19.06
N ASN A 130 21.32 3.66 -18.14
CA ASN A 130 20.33 2.71 -17.64
C ASN A 130 18.93 2.95 -18.22
N ILE A 131 18.83 3.60 -19.37
CA ILE A 131 17.55 3.91 -20.04
C ILE A 131 17.07 2.67 -20.79
N LEU A 132 15.81 2.30 -20.56
CA LEU A 132 15.14 1.22 -21.29
C LEU A 132 14.58 1.71 -22.61
N PHE A 133 13.94 2.88 -22.60
CA PHE A 133 13.45 3.56 -23.82
C PHE A 133 13.30 5.06 -23.62
N LEU A 134 13.41 5.77 -24.74
CA LEU A 134 13.25 7.22 -24.82
C LEU A 134 11.75 7.60 -24.87
N PRO A 135 11.42 8.85 -24.53
CA PRO A 135 10.10 9.36 -24.77
C PRO A 135 9.79 9.31 -26.28
N ASN A 136 8.59 8.86 -26.60
CA ASN A 136 8.07 8.89 -27.95
C ASN A 136 6.69 9.58 -27.94
N PRO A 137 6.55 10.78 -28.50
CA PRO A 137 5.28 11.51 -28.53
C PRO A 137 4.15 10.76 -29.26
N GLU A 138 4.51 9.94 -30.26
CA GLU A 138 3.53 9.12 -31.00
C GLU A 138 3.12 7.87 -30.24
N GLU A 139 3.98 7.39 -29.35
CA GLU A 139 3.78 6.16 -28.58
C GLU A 139 4.10 6.42 -27.09
N PRO A 140 3.20 7.07 -26.34
CA PRO A 140 3.51 7.63 -25.01
C PRO A 140 3.51 6.59 -23.88
N TYR A 141 3.82 5.33 -24.14
CA TYR A 141 3.85 4.26 -23.14
C TYR A 141 4.99 4.38 -22.12
N ALA A 142 5.97 5.28 -22.35
CA ALA A 142 6.97 5.64 -21.34
C ALA A 142 6.36 6.45 -20.17
N ILE A 143 5.27 7.17 -20.44
CA ILE A 143 4.58 7.98 -19.42
C ILE A 143 3.88 7.04 -18.44
N ASN A 144 4.13 7.25 -17.14
CA ASN A 144 3.52 6.47 -16.06
C ASN A 144 3.77 4.95 -16.19
N PHE A 145 4.93 4.56 -16.69
CA PHE A 145 5.31 3.16 -16.86
C PHE A 145 5.30 2.42 -15.51
N ALA A 146 4.51 1.37 -15.42
CA ALA A 146 4.35 0.55 -14.21
C ALA A 146 4.39 -0.94 -14.57
N PRO A 147 5.55 -1.61 -14.38
CA PRO A 147 5.69 -3.02 -14.69
C PRO A 147 5.20 -3.92 -13.55
N PHE A 148 4.88 -5.16 -13.92
CA PHE A 148 4.56 -6.25 -12.99
C PHE A 148 5.02 -7.59 -13.56
N ILE A 149 5.22 -8.58 -12.69
CA ILE A 149 5.39 -9.98 -13.09
C ILE A 149 4.00 -10.57 -13.19
N ASP A 150 3.68 -11.12 -14.36
CA ASP A 150 2.37 -11.70 -14.62
C ASP A 150 2.26 -13.09 -13.99
N GLY A 151 1.57 -13.18 -12.85
CA GLY A 151 1.33 -14.42 -12.12
C GLY A 151 0.15 -15.26 -12.67
N ARG A 152 -0.50 -14.85 -13.75
CA ARG A 152 -1.60 -15.61 -14.34
C ARG A 152 -1.12 -17.00 -14.80
N PRO A 153 -1.85 -18.07 -14.47
CA PRO A 153 -1.52 -19.40 -14.98
C PRO A 153 -1.45 -19.44 -16.51
N GLY A 154 -0.41 -20.07 -17.06
CA GLY A 154 -0.25 -20.27 -18.50
C GLY A 154 0.28 -19.05 -19.28
N VAL A 155 0.84 -18.05 -18.61
CA VAL A 155 1.51 -16.93 -19.29
C VAL A 155 2.73 -17.45 -20.08
N PRO A 156 2.88 -17.10 -21.37
CA PRO A 156 4.08 -17.41 -22.13
C PRO A 156 5.35 -16.83 -21.49
N ALA A 157 6.45 -17.56 -21.57
CA ALA A 157 7.72 -17.14 -20.94
C ALA A 157 8.26 -15.82 -21.51
N ASP A 158 8.02 -15.54 -22.81
CA ASP A 158 8.38 -14.29 -23.46
C ASP A 158 7.46 -13.10 -23.11
N GLU A 159 6.41 -13.35 -22.33
CA GLU A 159 5.46 -12.39 -21.80
C GLU A 159 5.42 -12.34 -20.26
N ARG A 160 6.39 -12.97 -19.60
CA ARG A 160 6.43 -13.08 -18.14
C ARG A 160 6.37 -11.74 -17.41
N TYR A 161 7.03 -10.73 -17.98
CA TYR A 161 6.90 -9.35 -17.51
C TYR A 161 5.90 -8.61 -18.37
N LYS A 162 5.02 -7.88 -17.73
CA LYS A 162 4.12 -6.93 -18.37
C LYS A 162 4.25 -5.56 -17.72
N ALA A 163 3.88 -4.53 -18.47
CA ALA A 163 3.80 -3.18 -17.94
C ALA A 163 2.59 -2.47 -18.54
N VAL A 164 2.05 -1.54 -17.79
CA VAL A 164 1.12 -0.53 -18.30
C VAL A 164 1.82 0.81 -18.37
N GLY A 165 1.49 1.60 -19.39
CA GLY A 165 2.01 2.94 -19.58
C GLY A 165 1.12 3.73 -20.52
N GLY A 166 1.14 5.06 -20.42
CA GLY A 166 0.32 5.93 -21.24
C GLY A 166 -0.38 7.03 -20.47
N THR A 167 -1.19 7.79 -21.18
CA THR A 167 -1.95 8.91 -20.65
C THR A 167 -3.29 9.05 -21.35
N TRP A 168 -4.28 9.61 -20.67
CA TRP A 168 -5.60 9.87 -21.26
C TRP A 168 -5.53 10.82 -22.48
N ARG A 169 -4.56 11.76 -22.51
CA ARG A 169 -4.37 12.70 -23.64
C ARG A 169 -3.94 12.03 -24.93
N LYS A 170 -3.40 10.83 -24.86
CA LYS A 170 -2.89 10.04 -25.99
C LYS A 170 -3.64 8.72 -26.17
N GLY A 171 -4.93 8.69 -25.82
CA GLY A 171 -5.82 7.56 -26.09
C GLY A 171 -5.94 6.51 -25.01
N GLY A 172 -5.14 6.58 -23.92
CA GLY A 172 -5.27 5.68 -22.79
C GLY A 172 -4.02 4.87 -22.47
N MET A 173 -4.22 3.72 -21.83
CA MET A 173 -3.16 2.85 -21.34
C MET A 173 -2.81 1.76 -22.34
N PHE A 174 -1.54 1.65 -22.64
CA PHE A 174 -0.94 0.55 -23.41
C PHE A 174 -0.46 -0.55 -22.49
N VAL A 175 -0.38 -1.77 -23.00
CA VAL A 175 0.31 -2.89 -22.36
C VAL A 175 1.57 -3.22 -23.14
N LEU A 176 2.67 -3.38 -22.42
CA LEU A 176 3.94 -3.87 -22.92
C LEU A 176 4.23 -5.25 -22.35
N ALA A 177 5.01 -6.06 -23.04
CA ALA A 177 5.48 -7.36 -22.60
C ALA A 177 6.98 -7.49 -22.76
N SER A 178 7.59 -8.31 -21.89
CA SER A 178 9.01 -8.62 -21.93
C SER A 178 9.28 -10.01 -21.36
N ALA A 179 10.27 -10.71 -21.93
CA ALA A 179 10.78 -11.96 -21.39
C ALA A 179 11.76 -11.75 -20.21
N ASP A 180 12.50 -10.65 -20.23
CA ASP A 180 13.65 -10.41 -19.35
C ASP A 180 13.50 -9.17 -18.45
N GLY A 181 12.41 -8.40 -18.63
CA GLY A 181 12.17 -7.15 -17.92
C GLY A 181 13.06 -5.99 -18.39
N ILE A 182 13.87 -6.17 -19.43
CA ILE A 182 14.80 -5.18 -19.97
C ILE A 182 14.43 -4.81 -21.40
N ARG A 183 14.15 -5.79 -22.25
CA ARG A 183 13.72 -5.57 -23.63
C ARG A 183 12.22 -5.68 -23.71
N TRP A 184 11.57 -4.55 -23.95
CA TRP A 184 10.13 -4.43 -23.97
C TRP A 184 9.61 -4.27 -25.40
N ARG A 185 8.44 -4.85 -25.67
CA ARG A 185 7.68 -4.67 -26.88
C ARG A 185 6.24 -4.30 -26.57
N LYS A 186 5.57 -3.58 -27.46
CA LYS A 186 4.11 -3.43 -27.35
C LYS A 186 3.48 -4.81 -27.38
N TRP A 187 2.59 -5.06 -26.46
CA TRP A 187 1.81 -6.29 -26.44
C TRP A 187 0.65 -6.22 -27.46
N ARG A 188 0.08 -5.01 -27.63
CA ARG A 188 -0.91 -4.67 -28.65
C ARG A 188 -0.68 -3.27 -29.19
N GLU A 189 -1.08 -3.04 -30.46
CA GLU A 189 -0.91 -1.76 -31.14
C GLU A 189 -1.80 -0.65 -30.55
N LYS A 190 -3.00 -1.00 -30.05
CA LYS A 190 -3.96 -0.04 -29.49
C LYS A 190 -3.95 -0.04 -27.98
N PRO A 191 -4.28 1.10 -27.34
CA PRO A 191 -4.54 1.13 -25.92
C PRO A 191 -5.58 0.07 -25.53
N VAL A 192 -5.38 -0.54 -24.37
CA VAL A 192 -6.29 -1.57 -23.83
C VAL A 192 -7.36 -0.98 -22.92
N PHE A 193 -7.15 0.25 -22.45
CA PHE A 193 -8.08 0.91 -21.54
C PHE A 193 -7.99 2.44 -21.65
N SER A 194 -9.14 3.13 -21.77
CA SER A 194 -9.20 4.57 -22.01
C SER A 194 -10.09 5.34 -21.02
N ASN A 195 -10.75 4.64 -20.09
CA ASN A 195 -11.70 5.24 -19.16
C ASN A 195 -11.05 5.55 -17.80
N GLY A 196 -10.26 6.61 -17.71
CA GLY A 196 -9.59 7.05 -16.49
C GLY A 196 -8.76 8.32 -16.70
N ALA A 197 -8.26 8.87 -15.63
CA ALA A 197 -7.49 10.12 -15.65
C ALA A 197 -5.97 9.92 -15.80
N PHE A 198 -5.43 8.77 -15.80
CA PHE A 198 -4.07 8.26 -16.04
C PHE A 198 -2.88 9.23 -15.94
N ASP A 199 -3.03 10.37 -15.28
CA ASP A 199 -1.98 11.39 -15.08
C ASP A 199 -1.16 11.15 -13.80
N SER A 200 -1.05 9.89 -13.42
CA SER A 200 -0.33 9.39 -12.25
C SER A 200 0.10 7.96 -12.53
N GLN A 201 0.93 7.38 -11.67
CA GLN A 201 1.27 5.97 -11.78
C GLN A 201 0.03 5.09 -11.63
N ASN A 202 -0.16 4.20 -12.58
CA ASN A 202 -1.30 3.29 -12.68
C ASN A 202 -0.79 1.88 -12.40
N ILE A 203 -1.48 1.12 -11.55
CA ILE A 203 -0.97 -0.16 -11.04
C ILE A 203 -1.85 -1.31 -11.50
N VAL A 204 -1.24 -2.25 -12.23
CA VAL A 204 -1.87 -3.50 -12.64
C VAL A 204 -1.10 -4.68 -12.07
N PHE A 205 -1.83 -5.71 -11.66
CA PHE A 205 -1.27 -7.01 -11.28
C PHE A 205 -2.30 -8.13 -11.48
N TRP A 206 -1.82 -9.37 -11.58
CA TRP A 206 -2.68 -10.54 -11.44
C TRP A 206 -2.99 -10.78 -9.96
N SER A 207 -4.25 -10.87 -9.61
CA SER A 207 -4.70 -11.18 -8.27
C SER A 207 -5.02 -12.65 -8.12
N GLU A 208 -4.27 -13.36 -7.29
CA GLU A 208 -4.59 -14.74 -6.89
C GLU A 208 -5.88 -14.81 -6.08
N LEU A 209 -6.17 -13.75 -5.28
CA LEU A 209 -7.39 -13.66 -4.50
C LEU A 209 -8.63 -13.57 -5.40
N GLU A 210 -8.57 -12.73 -6.44
CA GLU A 210 -9.72 -12.42 -7.30
C GLU A 210 -9.72 -13.21 -8.63
N GLN A 211 -8.65 -13.98 -8.89
CA GLN A 211 -8.44 -14.77 -10.13
C GLN A 211 -8.64 -13.95 -11.41
N ARG A 212 -8.09 -12.71 -11.38
CA ARG A 212 -8.14 -11.75 -12.49
C ARG A 212 -7.08 -10.69 -12.37
N TYR A 213 -6.85 -9.94 -13.44
CA TYR A 213 -6.08 -8.71 -13.38
C TYR A 213 -6.89 -7.64 -12.65
N VAL A 214 -6.22 -6.99 -11.72
CA VAL A 214 -6.73 -5.84 -10.98
C VAL A 214 -5.97 -4.61 -11.44
N PHE A 215 -6.70 -3.55 -11.77
CA PHE A 215 -6.14 -2.29 -12.21
C PHE A 215 -6.63 -1.16 -11.31
N PHE A 216 -5.74 -0.58 -10.53
CA PHE A 216 -5.99 0.64 -9.76
C PHE A 216 -5.51 1.85 -10.53
N HIS A 217 -6.38 2.83 -10.72
CA HIS A 217 -6.07 4.05 -11.44
C HIS A 217 -6.79 5.27 -10.84
N ARG A 218 -6.30 6.46 -11.18
CA ARG A 218 -6.91 7.70 -10.73
C ARG A 218 -8.23 7.97 -11.42
N VAL A 219 -9.18 8.47 -10.62
CA VAL A 219 -10.38 9.17 -11.07
C VAL A 219 -10.58 10.43 -10.24
N PHE A 220 -11.50 11.30 -10.65
CA PHE A 220 -11.88 12.48 -9.89
C PHE A 220 -13.29 12.29 -9.32
N SER A 221 -13.47 12.79 -8.09
CA SER A 221 -14.76 12.85 -7.43
C SER A 221 -15.17 14.30 -7.29
N HIS A 222 -16.33 14.68 -7.84
CA HIS A 222 -16.88 15.99 -7.60
C HIS A 222 -17.30 16.11 -6.14
N VAL A 223 -16.87 17.19 -5.48
CA VAL A 223 -17.27 17.56 -4.11
C VAL A 223 -17.46 19.07 -4.05
N ASP A 224 -18.51 19.52 -3.39
CA ASP A 224 -18.85 20.96 -3.31
C ASP A 224 -17.94 21.70 -2.32
N ASP A 225 -17.46 21.03 -1.31
CA ASP A 225 -16.56 21.55 -0.29
C ASP A 225 -15.48 20.51 0.07
N TYR A 226 -14.24 20.97 0.14
CA TYR A 226 -13.12 20.19 0.64
C TYR A 226 -12.25 21.04 1.55
N LEU A 227 -12.19 20.71 2.83
CA LEU A 227 -11.45 21.47 3.86
C LEU A 227 -11.90 22.93 3.99
N GLY A 228 -13.17 23.25 3.78
CA GLY A 228 -13.72 24.60 3.82
C GLY A 228 -13.45 25.42 2.55
N MET A 229 -12.84 24.83 1.53
CA MET A 229 -12.57 25.49 0.25
C MET A 229 -13.75 25.29 -0.71
N LYS A 230 -14.65 26.27 -0.74
CA LYS A 230 -15.75 26.30 -1.72
C LYS A 230 -15.20 26.46 -3.13
N LYS A 231 -15.71 25.67 -4.07
CA LYS A 231 -15.29 25.63 -5.47
C LYS A 231 -13.83 25.22 -5.68
N TRP A 232 -13.31 24.32 -4.85
CA TRP A 232 -12.05 23.71 -5.12
C TRP A 232 -12.17 22.81 -6.37
N SER A 233 -11.61 23.27 -7.47
CA SER A 233 -11.45 22.45 -8.66
C SER A 233 -10.15 22.79 -9.36
N SER A 234 -9.18 21.94 -9.19
CA SER A 234 -8.21 21.75 -10.24
C SER A 234 -8.70 20.56 -11.06
N ILE A 235 -8.93 20.72 -12.35
CA ILE A 235 -9.13 19.61 -13.29
C ILE A 235 -10.14 18.53 -12.79
N GLY A 236 -11.38 18.89 -12.48
CA GLY A 236 -12.46 17.92 -12.35
C GLY A 236 -12.76 17.35 -10.96
N GLY A 237 -12.17 17.86 -9.88
CA GLY A 237 -12.57 17.50 -8.52
C GLY A 237 -11.48 16.86 -7.65
N LEU A 238 -11.90 16.18 -6.59
CA LEU A 238 -11.03 15.49 -5.64
C LEU A 238 -10.39 14.26 -6.30
N ARG A 239 -9.06 14.13 -6.18
CA ARG A 239 -8.33 12.94 -6.65
C ARG A 239 -8.64 11.75 -5.77
N THR A 240 -9.14 10.69 -6.39
CA THR A 240 -9.46 9.42 -5.71
C THR A 240 -9.10 8.24 -6.61
N MET A 241 -9.36 7.04 -6.15
CA MET A 241 -9.00 5.81 -6.84
C MET A 241 -10.24 5.08 -7.33
N ALA A 242 -10.11 4.50 -8.52
CA ALA A 242 -11.02 3.48 -9.02
C ALA A 242 -10.28 2.17 -9.25
N LYS A 243 -11.04 1.11 -9.21
CA LYS A 243 -10.61 -0.24 -9.57
C LYS A 243 -11.41 -0.69 -10.79
N THR A 244 -10.72 -1.31 -11.73
CA THR A 244 -11.30 -2.07 -12.82
C THR A 244 -10.61 -3.42 -12.92
N THR A 245 -11.26 -4.42 -13.47
CA THR A 245 -10.73 -5.79 -13.53
C THR A 245 -10.88 -6.38 -14.91
N SER A 246 -10.02 -7.34 -15.26
CA SER A 246 -10.04 -8.08 -16.52
C SER A 246 -9.55 -9.51 -16.33
N THR A 247 -10.03 -10.43 -17.14
CA THR A 247 -9.48 -11.80 -17.20
C THR A 247 -8.39 -11.96 -18.26
N ASP A 248 -8.24 -10.99 -19.15
CA ASP A 248 -7.41 -11.11 -20.37
C ASP A 248 -6.56 -9.86 -20.70
N LEU A 249 -6.57 -8.82 -19.85
CA LEU A 249 -5.94 -7.50 -20.06
C LEU A 249 -6.55 -6.68 -21.23
N VAL A 250 -7.63 -7.12 -21.83
CA VAL A 250 -8.27 -6.46 -22.99
C VAL A 250 -9.67 -6.01 -22.65
N ASN A 251 -10.45 -6.93 -22.10
CA ASN A 251 -11.84 -6.71 -21.76
C ASN A 251 -11.93 -6.31 -20.29
N TRP A 252 -12.09 -5.02 -20.05
CA TRP A 252 -12.11 -4.44 -18.71
C TRP A 252 -13.53 -4.12 -18.25
N THR A 253 -13.79 -4.34 -16.98
CA THR A 253 -15.03 -3.87 -16.35
C THR A 253 -15.09 -2.34 -16.35
N GLN A 254 -16.28 -1.77 -16.15
CA GLN A 254 -16.40 -0.34 -15.91
C GLN A 254 -15.67 0.03 -14.62
N PRO A 255 -14.98 1.20 -14.57
CA PRO A 255 -14.33 1.67 -13.36
C PRO A 255 -15.33 1.83 -12.23
N GLN A 256 -14.98 1.25 -11.08
CA GLN A 256 -15.73 1.46 -9.85
C GLN A 256 -14.85 2.18 -8.83
N ARG A 257 -15.35 3.27 -8.24
CA ARG A 257 -14.63 4.00 -7.19
C ARG A 257 -14.43 3.11 -5.98
N MET A 258 -13.25 3.21 -5.38
CA MET A 258 -12.98 2.58 -4.09
C MET A 258 -13.71 3.34 -2.99
N SER A 259 -14.30 2.59 -2.06
CA SER A 259 -14.86 3.12 -0.82
C SER A 259 -13.79 3.15 0.27
N PHE A 260 -13.85 4.14 1.14
CA PHE A 260 -12.99 4.25 2.34
C PHE A 260 -13.82 4.15 3.63
N GLY A 261 -15.07 3.67 3.53
CA GLY A 261 -16.02 3.64 4.65
C GLY A 261 -16.43 5.05 5.09
N ASP A 262 -16.66 5.21 6.39
CA ASP A 262 -17.12 6.47 7.00
C ASP A 262 -15.98 7.39 7.42
N THR A 263 -14.81 7.27 6.77
CA THR A 263 -13.65 8.14 7.06
C THR A 263 -13.82 9.52 6.44
N PRO A 264 -13.15 10.55 7.01
CA PRO A 264 -13.11 11.87 6.39
C PRO A 264 -12.60 11.81 4.96
N LEU A 265 -13.08 12.73 4.12
CA LEU A 265 -12.62 12.85 2.74
C LEU A 265 -11.12 13.21 2.72
N GLU A 266 -10.35 12.45 1.97
CA GLU A 266 -8.93 12.69 1.71
C GLU A 266 -8.68 12.73 0.20
N GLN A 267 -7.64 13.45 -0.20
CA GLN A 267 -7.20 13.50 -1.58
C GLN A 267 -5.94 12.67 -1.76
N PHE A 268 -5.99 11.65 -2.63
CA PHE A 268 -4.86 10.77 -2.92
C PHE A 268 -4.30 11.05 -4.32
N TYR A 269 -3.05 11.53 -4.37
CA TYR A 269 -2.39 11.83 -5.64
C TYR A 269 -1.94 10.56 -6.37
N THR A 270 -1.47 9.56 -5.62
CA THR A 270 -1.05 8.25 -6.14
C THR A 270 -1.77 7.15 -5.37
N ASN A 271 -1.65 5.87 -5.76
CA ASN A 271 -2.19 4.77 -4.97
C ASN A 271 -1.15 3.73 -4.54
N HIS A 272 -0.28 3.27 -5.45
CA HIS A 272 0.77 2.26 -5.22
C HIS A 272 0.27 0.95 -4.58
N THR A 273 -0.99 0.61 -4.82
CA THR A 273 -1.63 -0.59 -4.25
C THR A 273 -1.14 -1.84 -4.97
N HIS A 274 -0.66 -2.81 -4.20
CA HIS A 274 -0.17 -4.10 -4.71
C HIS A 274 -0.38 -5.20 -3.66
N PRO A 275 -0.38 -6.48 -4.05
CA PRO A 275 -0.43 -7.59 -3.10
C PRO A 275 0.81 -7.58 -2.19
N TYR A 276 0.60 -7.81 -0.90
CA TYR A 276 1.74 -7.98 0.02
C TYR A 276 2.44 -9.31 -0.25
N PHE A 277 3.75 -9.30 -0.40
CA PHE A 277 4.52 -10.44 -0.91
C PHE A 277 4.46 -11.71 -0.04
N ARG A 278 4.16 -11.60 1.28
CA ARG A 278 3.99 -12.73 2.19
C ARG A 278 2.53 -13.12 2.41
N ALA A 279 1.60 -12.24 2.08
CA ALA A 279 0.16 -12.42 2.22
C ALA A 279 -0.58 -11.80 1.02
N PRO A 280 -0.50 -12.40 -0.18
CA PRO A 280 -0.99 -11.79 -1.42
C PRO A 280 -2.52 -11.61 -1.47
N HIS A 281 -3.26 -12.20 -0.53
CA HIS A 281 -4.68 -11.94 -0.32
C HIS A 281 -4.95 -10.58 0.37
N LEU A 282 -3.91 -9.91 0.84
CA LEU A 282 -3.97 -8.57 1.42
C LEU A 282 -3.24 -7.59 0.50
N TYR A 283 -3.94 -6.58 0.02
CA TYR A 283 -3.36 -5.50 -0.75
C TYR A 283 -2.92 -4.38 0.18
N VAL A 284 -1.73 -3.87 -0.04
CA VAL A 284 -1.14 -2.74 0.67
C VAL A 284 -1.00 -1.58 -0.31
N GLY A 285 -1.57 -0.45 0.04
CA GLY A 285 -1.44 0.82 -0.69
C GLY A 285 -0.75 1.87 0.16
N MET A 286 0.20 2.57 -0.44
CA MET A 286 0.90 3.69 0.21
C MET A 286 0.71 4.96 -0.61
N PRO A 287 -0.53 5.47 -0.71
CA PRO A 287 -0.78 6.67 -1.49
C PRO A 287 -0.12 7.90 -0.87
N MET A 288 0.26 8.82 -1.74
CA MET A 288 0.58 10.17 -1.31
C MET A 288 -0.74 10.91 -1.05
N ARG A 289 -0.97 11.27 0.21
CA ARG A 289 -2.06 12.16 0.60
C ARG A 289 -1.67 13.60 0.29
N PHE A 290 -2.52 14.28 -0.42
CA PHE A 290 -2.31 15.62 -0.93
C PHE A 290 -3.22 16.61 -0.21
N VAL A 291 -2.63 17.63 0.41
CA VAL A 291 -3.36 18.62 1.21
C VAL A 291 -3.13 20.02 0.61
N PRO A 292 -4.08 20.51 -0.21
CA PRO A 292 -4.00 21.86 -0.75
C PRO A 292 -4.32 22.92 0.30
N GLY A 293 -3.96 24.16 0.02
CA GLY A 293 -4.24 25.31 0.89
C GLY A 293 -3.40 25.33 2.18
N ARG A 294 -2.34 24.52 2.26
CA ARG A 294 -1.37 24.53 3.36
C ARG A 294 0.00 24.87 2.85
N ARG A 295 0.70 25.74 3.57
CA ARG A 295 2.05 26.14 3.26
C ARG A 295 2.90 26.18 4.53
N PHE A 296 4.11 25.64 4.43
CA PHE A 296 5.09 25.69 5.51
C PHE A 296 6.25 26.63 5.19
N LEU A 297 6.75 26.61 3.95
CA LEU A 297 7.93 27.36 3.52
C LEU A 297 7.58 28.76 3.00
N THR A 298 8.46 29.74 3.24
CA THR A 298 8.39 31.06 2.62
C THR A 298 8.82 31.03 1.16
N ASP A 299 8.62 32.13 0.42
CA ASP A 299 9.08 32.26 -0.97
C ASP A 299 10.61 32.17 -1.06
N GLU A 300 11.31 32.82 -0.11
CA GLU A 300 12.78 32.79 -0.04
C GLU A 300 13.31 31.37 0.18
N GLN A 301 12.67 30.59 1.07
CA GLN A 301 13.05 29.20 1.32
C GLN A 301 12.82 28.34 0.08
N LEU A 302 11.69 28.49 -0.62
CA LEU A 302 11.42 27.74 -1.86
C LEU A 302 12.43 28.06 -2.97
N LEU A 303 12.82 29.33 -3.10
CA LEU A 303 13.85 29.75 -4.06
C LEU A 303 15.23 29.21 -3.66
N ALA A 304 15.57 29.21 -2.37
CA ALA A 304 16.82 28.66 -1.87
C ALA A 304 16.95 27.16 -2.11
N LEU A 305 15.84 26.41 -2.06
CA LEU A 305 15.77 25.00 -2.40
C LEU A 305 15.90 24.72 -3.91
N LYS A 306 15.93 25.75 -4.75
CA LYS A 306 16.02 25.63 -6.21
C LYS A 306 14.92 24.73 -6.79
N VAL A 307 13.71 24.86 -6.27
CA VAL A 307 12.55 24.16 -6.83
C VAL A 307 12.38 24.53 -8.28
N VAL A 308 12.13 23.56 -9.14
CA VAL A 308 12.00 23.74 -10.59
C VAL A 308 11.00 24.83 -10.91
N PRO A 309 11.34 25.86 -11.74
CA PRO A 309 10.49 27.03 -12.01
C PRO A 309 9.10 26.71 -12.51
N ALA A 310 8.93 25.66 -13.30
CA ALA A 310 7.63 25.19 -13.77
C ALA A 310 6.67 24.83 -12.62
N TYR A 311 7.19 24.42 -11.47
CA TYR A 311 6.41 24.17 -10.26
C TYR A 311 6.21 25.39 -9.37
N LEU A 312 7.05 26.39 -9.49
CA LEU A 312 6.89 27.65 -8.77
C LEU A 312 5.90 28.60 -9.45
N ASN A 313 5.67 28.41 -10.76
CA ASN A 313 4.78 29.21 -11.60
C ASN A 313 4.92 30.73 -11.33
N ILE A 314 6.15 31.25 -11.53
CA ILE A 314 6.49 32.65 -11.28
C ILE A 314 5.85 33.50 -12.37
N LYS A 315 4.75 34.22 -12.05
CA LYS A 315 4.14 35.23 -12.90
C LYS A 315 4.33 36.60 -12.27
N GLY A 316 4.97 37.52 -13.01
CA GLY A 316 5.11 38.89 -12.59
C GLY A 316 5.94 39.14 -11.31
N GLY A 317 6.90 38.28 -11.01
CA GLY A 317 7.76 38.37 -9.82
C GLY A 317 7.13 37.83 -8.52
N SER A 318 5.94 37.26 -8.60
CA SER A 318 5.28 36.63 -7.47
C SER A 318 5.03 35.14 -7.77
N LEU A 319 5.22 34.26 -6.77
CA LEU A 319 4.90 32.85 -6.86
C LEU A 319 3.38 32.67 -6.96
N SER A 320 2.88 32.13 -8.08
CA SER A 320 1.44 31.90 -8.23
C SER A 320 1.08 30.46 -7.83
N HIS A 321 0.17 30.37 -7.11
CA HIS A 321 -0.98 29.69 -6.51
C HIS A 321 -1.05 28.18 -6.31
N ASN A 322 -0.34 27.27 -6.98
CA ASN A 322 -0.70 25.86 -6.81
C ASN A 322 0.30 25.06 -5.98
N ILE A 323 1.57 25.12 -6.23
CA ILE A 323 2.56 24.24 -5.64
C ILE A 323 3.14 24.72 -4.31
N PRO A 324 3.38 26.03 -4.12
CA PRO A 324 3.85 26.52 -2.82
C PRO A 324 2.84 26.36 -1.69
N ASN A 325 1.56 26.25 -2.03
CA ASN A 325 0.45 26.17 -1.08
C ASN A 325 -0.11 24.77 -0.91
N GLU A 326 0.71 23.75 -1.10
CA GLU A 326 0.32 22.36 -0.99
C GLU A 326 1.38 21.58 -0.21
N VAL A 327 0.96 20.70 0.67
CA VAL A 327 1.83 19.77 1.37
C VAL A 327 1.33 18.34 1.17
N SER A 328 2.19 17.39 1.35
CA SER A 328 1.85 15.98 1.16
C SER A 328 2.59 15.08 2.13
N ASP A 329 2.03 13.92 2.39
CA ASP A 329 2.62 12.86 3.18
C ASP A 329 2.24 11.49 2.61
N THR A 330 2.85 10.43 3.11
CA THR A 330 2.52 9.05 2.74
C THR A 330 1.62 8.44 3.80
N VAL A 331 0.53 7.79 3.40
CA VAL A 331 -0.39 7.10 4.32
C VAL A 331 -0.50 5.62 4.00
N LEU A 332 -1.07 4.84 4.90
CA LEU A 332 -1.32 3.42 4.71
C LEU A 332 -2.80 3.17 4.39
N LEU A 333 -3.04 2.39 3.36
CA LEU A 333 -4.33 1.77 3.04
C LEU A 333 -4.13 0.27 2.93
N THR A 334 -5.13 -0.50 3.34
CA THR A 334 -5.18 -1.94 3.08
C THR A 334 -6.49 -2.33 2.41
N SER A 335 -6.50 -3.48 1.75
CA SER A 335 -7.73 -4.01 1.14
C SER A 335 -7.65 -5.53 1.05
N ARG A 336 -8.76 -6.19 1.31
CA ARG A 336 -8.91 -7.65 1.16
C ARG A 336 -9.69 -8.00 -0.11
N GLY A 337 -9.43 -7.24 -1.18
CA GLY A 337 -10.16 -7.36 -2.45
C GLY A 337 -11.44 -6.53 -2.50
N GLY A 338 -12.26 -6.77 -3.54
CA GLY A 338 -13.47 -5.99 -3.75
C GLY A 338 -13.18 -4.51 -4.05
N TYR A 339 -14.05 -3.64 -3.58
CA TYR A 339 -14.03 -2.20 -3.89
C TYR A 339 -13.94 -1.34 -2.61
N ARG A 340 -13.31 -1.86 -1.56
CA ARG A 340 -13.12 -1.16 -0.29
C ARG A 340 -11.65 -1.14 0.09
N TYR A 341 -11.20 0.03 0.55
CA TYR A 341 -10.00 0.20 1.34
C TYR A 341 -10.36 0.36 2.82
N ASP A 342 -9.56 -0.28 3.65
CA ASP A 342 -9.54 -0.02 5.08
C ASP A 342 -8.54 1.11 5.35
N ARG A 343 -9.05 2.22 5.87
CA ARG A 343 -8.30 3.39 6.31
C ARG A 343 -8.28 3.40 7.84
N THR A 344 -7.82 2.29 8.42
CA THR A 344 -7.76 2.06 9.87
C THR A 344 -6.96 3.13 10.61
N PHE A 345 -5.89 3.60 10.00
CA PHE A 345 -4.98 4.58 10.57
C PHE A 345 -5.07 5.88 9.78
N MET A 346 -5.66 6.93 10.40
CA MET A 346 -5.80 8.25 9.75
C MET A 346 -4.51 9.08 9.78
N GLU A 347 -3.54 8.72 10.62
CA GLU A 347 -2.21 9.32 10.67
C GLU A 347 -1.36 8.99 9.44
N ALA A 348 -0.31 9.78 9.23
CA ALA A 348 0.68 9.53 8.19
C ALA A 348 1.57 8.34 8.56
N LEU A 349 1.82 7.46 7.60
CA LEU A 349 2.85 6.42 7.70
C LEU A 349 4.26 7.05 7.62
N VAL A 350 4.46 7.98 6.68
CA VAL A 350 5.69 8.76 6.58
C VAL A 350 5.33 10.24 6.53
N ARG A 351 5.80 10.98 7.54
CA ARG A 351 5.67 12.44 7.62
C ARG A 351 6.79 13.13 6.85
N PRO A 352 6.64 14.40 6.41
CA PRO A 352 7.73 15.15 5.79
C PRO A 352 8.98 15.26 6.65
N GLY A 353 8.83 15.29 7.98
CA GLY A 353 9.95 15.36 8.92
C GLY A 353 10.56 16.76 9.03
N LEU A 354 11.83 16.80 9.50
CA LEU A 354 12.52 18.08 9.79
C LEU A 354 13.17 18.72 8.55
N GLU A 355 13.37 17.96 7.47
CA GLU A 355 14.02 18.46 6.26
C GLU A 355 13.06 19.39 5.51
N GLU A 356 13.41 20.68 5.37
CA GLU A 356 12.58 21.68 4.68
C GLU A 356 12.19 21.28 3.27
N GLY A 357 13.12 20.64 2.53
CA GLY A 357 12.88 20.15 1.17
C GLY A 357 11.72 19.18 1.04
N ASN A 358 11.30 18.53 2.12
CA ASN A 358 10.17 17.62 2.13
C ASN A 358 8.81 18.32 2.30
N TRP A 359 8.81 19.61 2.61
CA TRP A 359 7.58 20.41 2.73
C TRP A 359 7.17 21.12 1.44
N VAL A 360 7.75 20.69 0.33
CA VAL A 360 7.35 21.06 -1.03
C VAL A 360 6.27 20.09 -1.50
N SER A 361 5.35 20.54 -2.33
CA SER A 361 4.29 19.73 -2.94
C SER A 361 4.85 18.47 -3.62
N ARG A 362 4.06 17.41 -3.60
CA ARG A 362 4.38 16.10 -4.21
C ARG A 362 5.56 15.35 -3.60
N ASN A 363 6.06 15.76 -2.44
CA ASN A 363 6.93 14.91 -1.63
C ASN A 363 6.13 13.74 -1.01
N GLY A 364 6.81 12.66 -0.66
CA GLY A 364 6.15 11.51 -0.05
C GLY A 364 5.48 10.56 -1.06
N ILE A 365 5.85 10.61 -2.35
CA ILE A 365 5.42 9.59 -3.32
C ILE A 365 6.15 8.28 -3.00
N ALA A 366 5.41 7.26 -2.59
CA ALA A 366 5.97 5.93 -2.36
C ALA A 366 6.34 5.24 -3.68
N VAL A 367 7.28 4.33 -3.63
CA VAL A 367 7.57 3.36 -4.70
C VAL A 367 6.58 2.20 -4.58
N THR A 368 6.05 1.71 -5.69
CA THR A 368 5.23 0.50 -5.69
C THR A 368 6.12 -0.72 -5.41
N GLY A 369 5.84 -1.44 -4.35
CA GLY A 369 6.58 -2.62 -3.93
C GLY A 369 7.17 -2.49 -2.54
N VAL A 370 6.77 -3.41 -1.66
CA VAL A 370 7.40 -3.66 -0.36
C VAL A 370 8.23 -4.92 -0.51
N ILE A 371 9.47 -4.89 -0.06
CA ILE A 371 10.41 -6.00 -0.24
C ILE A 371 11.05 -6.42 1.08
N GLN A 372 11.43 -7.68 1.18
CA GLN A 372 12.20 -8.16 2.31
C GLN A 372 13.68 -7.77 2.13
N THR A 373 14.24 -7.07 3.12
CA THR A 373 15.65 -6.60 3.14
C THR A 373 16.48 -7.23 4.24
N GLY A 374 15.87 -8.12 5.00
CA GLY A 374 16.53 -8.90 6.04
C GLY A 374 15.64 -10.03 6.58
N PRO A 375 16.19 -10.94 7.39
CA PRO A 375 15.40 -12.07 7.94
C PRO A 375 14.21 -11.61 8.78
N LYS A 376 14.29 -10.43 9.38
CA LYS A 376 13.26 -9.84 10.25
C LYS A 376 12.84 -8.44 9.78
N GLU A 377 13.27 -8.01 8.60
CA GLU A 377 13.09 -6.66 8.09
C GLU A 377 12.45 -6.66 6.72
N MET A 378 11.54 -5.73 6.51
CA MET A 378 11.04 -5.32 5.20
C MET A 378 11.32 -3.84 4.96
N SER A 379 11.38 -3.45 3.70
CA SER A 379 11.59 -2.06 3.31
C SER A 379 10.61 -1.61 2.24
N PHE A 380 10.34 -0.34 2.26
CA PHE A 380 9.69 0.42 1.19
C PHE A 380 10.44 1.73 0.98
N PHE A 381 10.14 2.43 -0.11
CA PHE A 381 10.91 3.60 -0.54
C PHE A 381 9.97 4.75 -0.84
N VAL A 382 10.43 5.97 -0.53
CA VAL A 382 9.62 7.18 -0.68
C VAL A 382 10.46 8.28 -1.32
N ALA A 383 9.91 8.97 -2.30
CA ALA A 383 10.55 10.12 -2.93
C ALA A 383 10.63 11.28 -1.96
N GLN A 384 11.81 11.87 -1.91
CA GLN A 384 12.13 13.03 -1.09
C GLN A 384 12.69 14.14 -1.97
N HIS A 385 12.53 15.40 -1.56
CA HIS A 385 12.99 16.60 -2.28
C HIS A 385 12.47 16.65 -3.73
N TYR A 386 11.20 16.27 -3.94
CA TYR A 386 10.59 16.31 -5.26
C TYR A 386 10.66 17.75 -5.85
N ALA A 387 10.90 17.83 -7.15
CA ALA A 387 11.11 19.06 -7.89
C ALA A 387 12.33 19.90 -7.47
N GLN A 388 13.33 19.28 -6.83
CA GLN A 388 14.56 19.92 -6.38
C GLN A 388 15.78 19.18 -6.96
N PRO A 389 16.93 19.86 -7.17
CA PRO A 389 18.16 19.23 -7.67
C PRO A 389 18.68 18.11 -6.76
N THR A 390 18.21 18.08 -5.52
CA THR A 390 18.60 17.09 -4.51
C THR A 390 17.61 15.91 -4.40
N ALA A 391 16.72 15.73 -5.39
CA ALA A 391 15.72 14.67 -5.39
C ALA A 391 16.32 13.26 -5.29
N TYR A 392 15.72 12.41 -4.46
CA TYR A 392 16.18 11.05 -4.22
C TYR A 392 15.07 10.13 -3.71
N LEU A 393 15.33 8.83 -3.72
CA LEU A 393 14.50 7.83 -3.03
C LEU A 393 15.13 7.46 -1.69
N LYS A 394 14.39 7.62 -0.61
CA LYS A 394 14.76 7.25 0.75
C LYS A 394 14.18 5.88 1.08
N ARG A 395 15.01 4.99 1.62
CA ARG A 395 14.57 3.71 2.17
C ARG A 395 14.01 3.91 3.57
N PHE A 396 12.90 3.27 3.84
CA PHE A 396 12.30 3.13 5.15
C PHE A 396 12.21 1.65 5.50
N ALA A 397 12.64 1.30 6.70
CA ALA A 397 12.60 -0.05 7.22
C ALA A 397 11.48 -0.23 8.22
N LEU A 398 10.86 -1.39 8.18
CA LEU A 398 9.91 -1.89 9.16
C LEU A 398 10.27 -3.32 9.54
N ARG A 399 9.79 -3.73 10.71
CA ARG A 399 9.72 -5.14 11.06
C ARG A 399 8.99 -5.92 9.95
N LEU A 400 9.43 -7.12 9.64
CA LEU A 400 8.74 -8.01 8.70
C LEU A 400 7.29 -8.21 9.14
N ASP A 401 6.31 -8.00 8.25
CA ASP A 401 4.87 -8.03 8.50
C ASP A 401 4.34 -6.96 9.50
N GLY A 402 5.16 -5.98 9.82
CA GLY A 402 4.93 -5.04 10.92
C GLY A 402 4.46 -3.65 10.49
N PHE A 403 3.52 -3.52 9.55
CA PHE A 403 2.91 -2.22 9.27
C PHE A 403 2.14 -1.64 10.46
N ALA A 404 1.53 -2.53 11.24
CA ALA A 404 0.77 -2.19 12.44
C ALA A 404 0.75 -3.37 13.40
N SER A 405 0.26 -3.15 14.62
CA SER A 405 0.12 -4.16 15.66
C SER A 405 -1.17 -3.99 16.45
N VAL A 406 -1.60 -5.05 17.13
CA VAL A 406 -2.39 -4.92 18.35
C VAL A 406 -1.41 -4.58 19.46
N ASN A 407 -1.50 -3.38 20.01
CA ASN A 407 -0.60 -2.88 21.04
C ASN A 407 -1.27 -2.91 22.42
N ALA A 408 -0.60 -3.49 23.41
CA ALA A 408 -0.97 -3.45 24.81
C ALA A 408 -0.01 -2.54 25.58
N PRO A 409 -0.51 -1.59 26.39
CA PRO A 409 0.32 -0.77 27.27
C PRO A 409 0.88 -1.57 28.44
N TYR A 410 1.73 -0.93 29.26
CA TYR A 410 2.28 -1.53 30.47
C TYR A 410 1.20 -1.96 31.49
N ALA A 411 0.06 -1.28 31.52
CA ALA A 411 -1.10 -1.68 32.34
C ALA A 411 -1.74 -3.01 31.91
N GLY A 412 -1.42 -3.47 30.69
CA GLY A 412 -1.98 -4.67 30.08
C GLY A 412 -3.29 -4.42 29.36
N GLY A 413 -3.75 -5.46 28.69
CA GLY A 413 -5.00 -5.48 27.97
C GLY A 413 -5.24 -6.83 27.30
N GLU A 414 -6.36 -6.96 26.62
CA GLU A 414 -6.71 -8.16 25.88
C GLU A 414 -7.29 -7.86 24.50
N MET A 415 -7.13 -8.81 23.59
CA MET A 415 -7.81 -8.83 22.29
C MET A 415 -8.42 -10.21 22.10
N LEU A 416 -9.65 -10.25 21.60
CA LEU A 416 -10.38 -11.46 21.22
C LEU A 416 -10.64 -11.42 19.72
N THR A 417 -10.37 -12.56 19.05
CA THR A 417 -10.71 -12.67 17.63
C THR A 417 -12.18 -12.99 17.42
N LYS A 418 -12.68 -12.66 16.24
CA LYS A 418 -13.88 -13.32 15.69
C LYS A 418 -13.63 -14.82 15.63
N PRO A 419 -14.68 -15.65 15.55
CA PRO A 419 -14.50 -17.08 15.32
C PRO A 419 -13.72 -17.33 14.02
N ILE A 420 -12.67 -18.14 14.09
CA ILE A 420 -11.84 -18.59 12.96
C ILE A 420 -11.87 -20.11 12.87
N VAL A 421 -11.84 -20.65 11.66
CA VAL A 421 -11.67 -22.10 11.47
C VAL A 421 -10.17 -22.43 11.58
N VAL A 422 -9.81 -23.38 12.43
CA VAL A 422 -8.42 -23.80 12.61
C VAL A 422 -7.95 -24.56 11.37
N GLY A 423 -7.06 -23.94 10.60
CA GLY A 423 -6.56 -24.48 9.33
C GLY A 423 -5.20 -25.20 9.41
N GLY A 424 -4.60 -25.28 10.59
CA GLY A 424 -3.28 -25.90 10.79
C GLY A 424 -3.06 -26.33 12.23
N LYS A 425 -1.92 -26.99 12.49
CA LYS A 425 -1.62 -27.57 13.81
C LYS A 425 -0.80 -26.66 14.71
N GLU A 426 -0.06 -25.72 14.15
CA GLU A 426 0.81 -24.81 14.90
C GLU A 426 0.30 -23.37 14.79
N LEU A 427 0.11 -22.69 15.92
CA LEU A 427 -0.16 -21.27 15.95
C LEU A 427 1.16 -20.50 16.09
N MET A 428 1.51 -19.76 15.04
CA MET A 428 2.71 -18.93 14.99
C MET A 428 2.34 -17.46 15.17
N LEU A 429 3.12 -16.74 15.99
CA LEU A 429 2.96 -15.30 16.20
C LEU A 429 4.19 -14.52 15.77
N ASN A 430 3.93 -13.36 15.19
CA ASN A 430 4.89 -12.27 15.02
C ASN A 430 4.61 -11.22 16.11
N TYR A 431 5.51 -11.08 17.08
CA TYR A 431 5.29 -10.24 18.25
C TYR A 431 6.59 -9.65 18.80
N ALA A 432 6.45 -8.62 19.62
CA ALA A 432 7.51 -8.06 20.46
C ALA A 432 6.97 -7.73 21.85
N THR A 433 7.79 -7.91 22.89
CA THR A 433 7.49 -7.49 24.26
C THR A 433 8.64 -6.70 24.83
N SER A 434 8.36 -5.89 25.88
CA SER A 434 9.42 -5.42 26.76
C SER A 434 9.90 -6.54 27.71
N ALA A 435 10.92 -6.28 28.51
CA ALA A 435 11.43 -7.24 29.50
C ALA A 435 10.38 -7.67 30.55
N PRO A 436 9.55 -6.77 31.12
CA PRO A 436 8.44 -7.15 32.01
C PRO A 436 7.15 -7.45 31.25
N GLY A 437 7.14 -7.33 29.94
CA GLY A 437 6.00 -7.60 29.08
C GLY A 437 5.78 -9.07 28.79
N GLY A 438 4.69 -9.37 28.11
CA GLY A 438 4.40 -10.75 27.70
C GLY A 438 3.04 -10.91 27.05
N ILE A 439 2.87 -12.06 26.38
CA ILE A 439 1.63 -12.48 25.73
C ILE A 439 1.26 -13.89 26.23
N ARG A 440 0.01 -14.08 26.63
CA ARG A 440 -0.60 -15.39 26.83
C ARG A 440 -1.76 -15.57 25.86
N VAL A 441 -1.95 -16.78 25.38
CA VAL A 441 -3.00 -17.12 24.43
C VAL A 441 -3.93 -18.17 25.02
N GLU A 442 -5.22 -17.87 24.99
CA GLU A 442 -6.29 -18.82 25.32
C GLU A 442 -7.07 -19.13 24.05
N ILE A 443 -7.45 -20.38 23.89
CA ILE A 443 -8.37 -20.78 22.83
C ILE A 443 -9.74 -21.05 23.46
N GLN A 444 -10.75 -20.45 22.85
CA GLN A 444 -12.14 -20.58 23.29
C GLN A 444 -12.99 -21.22 22.19
N GLU A 445 -14.06 -21.89 22.58
CA GLU A 445 -15.15 -22.24 21.67
C GLU A 445 -15.71 -20.97 21.00
N ALA A 446 -16.48 -21.14 19.94
CA ALA A 446 -17.06 -20.01 19.22
C ALA A 446 -18.02 -19.17 20.09
N ASP A 447 -18.61 -19.73 21.14
CA ASP A 447 -19.47 -19.07 22.13
C ASP A 447 -18.70 -18.38 23.26
N GLY A 448 -17.36 -18.59 23.34
CA GLY A 448 -16.48 -17.91 24.30
C GLY A 448 -16.02 -18.76 25.50
N GLU A 449 -16.46 -20.02 25.62
CA GLU A 449 -16.02 -20.90 26.71
C GLU A 449 -14.56 -21.37 26.46
N PRO A 450 -13.66 -21.29 27.47
CA PRO A 450 -12.29 -21.75 27.33
C PRO A 450 -12.21 -23.26 27.07
N ILE A 451 -11.39 -23.65 26.10
CA ILE A 451 -11.17 -25.07 25.77
C ILE A 451 -10.14 -25.67 26.76
N PRO A 452 -10.45 -26.75 27.47
CA PRO A 452 -9.50 -27.42 28.35
C PRO A 452 -8.22 -27.84 27.63
N GLY A 453 -7.07 -27.60 28.22
CA GLY A 453 -5.75 -27.79 27.62
C GLY A 453 -5.21 -26.54 26.92
N PHE A 454 -6.05 -25.54 26.64
CA PHE A 454 -5.71 -24.29 25.93
C PHE A 454 -6.10 -23.04 26.72
N THR A 455 -6.30 -23.13 28.03
CA THR A 455 -6.68 -22.01 28.88
C THR A 455 -5.52 -21.06 29.13
N LEU A 456 -5.80 -19.84 29.63
CA LEU A 456 -4.75 -18.87 30.00
C LEU A 456 -3.78 -19.41 31.08
N ALA A 457 -4.28 -20.23 32.01
CA ALA A 457 -3.47 -20.81 33.08
C ALA A 457 -2.46 -21.81 32.52
N GLU A 458 -2.83 -22.51 31.46
CA GLU A 458 -1.99 -23.51 30.78
C GLU A 458 -1.09 -22.87 29.71
N SER A 459 -1.40 -21.67 29.24
CA SER A 459 -0.62 -20.94 28.25
C SER A 459 0.77 -20.61 28.76
N ARG A 460 1.81 -20.99 28.01
CA ARG A 460 3.17 -20.53 28.32
C ARG A 460 3.29 -19.04 28.00
N LEU A 461 3.89 -18.31 28.92
CA LEU A 461 4.13 -16.88 28.71
C LEU A 461 5.15 -16.70 27.59
N MET A 462 4.76 -15.94 26.56
CA MET A 462 5.63 -15.54 25.46
C MET A 462 6.30 -14.22 25.81
N VAL A 463 7.63 -14.20 25.86
CA VAL A 463 8.48 -13.04 26.13
C VAL A 463 9.52 -12.95 25.04
N GLY A 464 9.87 -11.75 24.62
CA GLY A 464 10.92 -11.51 23.64
C GLY A 464 10.42 -10.86 22.35
N ASP A 465 11.18 -11.05 21.28
CA ASP A 465 10.97 -10.45 19.98
C ASP A 465 11.20 -11.51 18.87
N SER A 466 10.11 -11.93 18.22
CA SER A 466 10.16 -12.93 17.16
C SER A 466 9.19 -12.63 16.05
N VAL A 467 9.61 -12.81 14.80
CA VAL A 467 8.74 -12.70 13.62
C VAL A 467 7.93 -13.98 13.37
N GLU A 468 8.31 -15.08 14.03
CA GLU A 468 7.63 -16.37 13.91
C GLU A 468 7.97 -17.27 15.10
N GLN A 469 7.13 -17.22 16.14
CA GLN A 469 7.27 -18.04 17.36
C GLN A 469 6.01 -18.84 17.57
N GLU A 470 6.18 -20.14 17.81
CA GLU A 470 5.10 -21.06 18.13
C GLU A 470 4.51 -20.78 19.51
N VAL A 471 3.18 -20.75 19.59
CA VAL A 471 2.43 -20.72 20.85
C VAL A 471 2.33 -22.14 21.42
N ARG A 472 2.60 -22.29 22.72
CA ARG A 472 2.54 -23.58 23.40
C ARG A 472 1.79 -23.50 24.72
N TRP A 473 1.13 -24.56 25.06
CA TRP A 473 0.47 -24.76 26.36
C TRP A 473 1.18 -25.87 27.16
N THR A 474 0.92 -25.95 28.44
CA THR A 474 1.63 -26.88 29.33
C THR A 474 1.37 -28.32 28.95
N LEU A 475 0.13 -28.68 28.63
CA LEU A 475 -0.31 -30.04 28.29
C LEU A 475 -0.50 -30.26 26.78
N LYS A 476 -0.64 -29.20 26.00
CA LYS A 476 -0.84 -29.22 24.55
C LYS A 476 0.26 -28.45 23.86
N THR A 477 0.92 -29.07 22.94
CA THR A 477 2.01 -28.46 22.17
C THR A 477 1.53 -27.95 20.80
N ASP A 478 0.39 -28.46 20.33
CA ASP A 478 -0.16 -28.11 19.01
C ASP A 478 -1.70 -28.05 19.04
N LEU A 479 -2.30 -27.76 17.91
CA LEU A 479 -3.73 -27.58 17.68
C LEU A 479 -4.37 -28.78 16.94
N ALA A 480 -3.72 -29.93 16.88
CA ALA A 480 -4.20 -31.09 16.08
C ALA A 480 -5.65 -31.46 16.37
N ASP A 481 -6.05 -31.42 17.65
CA ASP A 481 -7.42 -31.75 18.09
C ASP A 481 -8.47 -30.71 17.69
N LEU A 482 -8.03 -29.52 17.23
CA LEU A 482 -8.91 -28.41 16.90
C LEU A 482 -9.01 -28.16 15.38
N VAL A 483 -8.23 -28.84 14.55
CA VAL A 483 -8.24 -28.65 13.10
C VAL A 483 -9.65 -28.83 12.54
N GLY A 484 -10.12 -27.86 11.74
CA GLY A 484 -11.46 -27.82 11.16
C GLY A 484 -12.56 -27.27 12.10
N ARG A 485 -12.22 -27.01 13.37
CA ARG A 485 -13.20 -26.46 14.34
C ARG A 485 -13.19 -24.92 14.32
N PRO A 486 -14.34 -24.26 14.48
CA PRO A 486 -14.41 -22.83 14.72
C PRO A 486 -14.00 -22.54 16.18
N VAL A 487 -13.01 -21.67 16.37
CA VAL A 487 -12.51 -21.26 17.68
C VAL A 487 -12.29 -19.76 17.72
N ARG A 488 -12.17 -19.21 18.92
CA ARG A 488 -11.71 -17.83 19.16
C ARG A 488 -10.32 -17.88 19.80
N LEU A 489 -9.46 -16.94 19.42
CA LEU A 489 -8.17 -16.73 20.07
C LEU A 489 -8.28 -15.49 20.96
N ARG A 490 -7.99 -15.67 22.25
CA ARG A 490 -7.90 -14.58 23.23
C ARG A 490 -6.44 -14.34 23.58
N PHE A 491 -5.97 -13.15 23.32
CA PHE A 491 -4.61 -12.70 23.64
C PHE A 491 -4.67 -11.79 24.86
N VAL A 492 -4.04 -12.18 25.96
CA VAL A 492 -3.83 -11.33 27.13
C VAL A 492 -2.38 -10.85 27.09
N MET A 493 -2.23 -9.54 27.02
CA MET A 493 -0.98 -8.89 26.66
C MET A 493 -0.61 -7.81 27.67
N LYS A 494 0.67 -7.63 27.91
CA LYS A 494 1.22 -6.55 28.74
C LYS A 494 2.49 -6.03 28.07
N ASP A 495 2.58 -4.71 27.85
CA ASP A 495 3.72 -4.03 27.27
C ASP A 495 4.28 -4.79 26.06
N ALA A 496 3.40 -5.01 25.08
CA ALA A 496 3.63 -5.91 23.96
C ALA A 496 2.90 -5.43 22.70
N ASP A 497 3.46 -5.82 21.56
CA ASP A 497 2.92 -5.63 20.22
C ASP A 497 2.73 -7.00 19.54
N LEU A 498 1.54 -7.27 19.01
CA LEU A 498 1.22 -8.44 18.18
C LEU A 498 0.97 -7.97 16.75
N TYR A 499 1.85 -8.37 15.82
CA TYR A 499 1.86 -7.88 14.43
C TYR A 499 1.08 -8.78 13.48
N ALA A 500 1.26 -10.08 13.63
CA ALA A 500 0.63 -11.07 12.75
C ALA A 500 0.49 -12.42 13.43
N LEU A 501 -0.41 -13.23 12.89
CA LEU A 501 -0.53 -14.65 13.22
C LEU A 501 -0.60 -15.53 11.97
N ARG A 502 -0.25 -16.80 12.13
CA ARG A 502 -0.34 -17.81 11.08
C ARG A 502 -0.61 -19.18 11.70
N LEU A 503 -1.47 -19.96 11.06
CA LEU A 503 -1.61 -21.37 11.35
C LEU A 503 -0.73 -22.17 10.37
N ARG A 504 0.16 -23.03 10.89
CA ARG A 504 0.97 -23.93 10.06
C ARG A 504 0.36 -25.33 10.03
N PRO A 505 0.58 -26.11 8.93
CA PRO A 505 0.09 -27.48 8.77
C PRO A 505 0.54 -28.43 9.87
#